data_a183e8bc4e507896bb9dceb33aa4dbf4
#
_entry.id   a183e8bc4e507896bb9dceb33aa4dbf4
#
_cell.length_a   1.000
_cell.length_b   1.000
_cell.length_c   1.000
_cell.angle_alpha   90.00
_cell.angle_beta   90.00
_cell.angle_gamma   90.00
#
_symmetry.space_group_name_H-M   'P 1'
#
loop_
_entity.id
_entity.type
_entity.pdbx_description
1 polymer ?
#
loop_
_entity_poly.entity_id
_entity_poly.type
_entity_poly.pdbx_seq_one_letter_code
_entity_poly.pdbx_strand_id
1 'polypeptide(L)'
;MDKIIASTGRFSRREVKNLIRQGLVLVDGLPARSPQDKADPETAEIAVGGEVLTYRRFTWVMLNKPSGYLSATEDGRGPTVLDLLPEELRRQGLFPVGRLDKDTEGLLLLTNEGGLAHDLLSPRHHVDKEYYVEVAGRLTEADCLAFAQGLSLGDGLECKSAELRLLEDGSRAHVTLREGKFHQVKRMMASRGTPVTYLERVRMGNLHLDSDLPRGEFRFLTAQEVEDLREISGSL
;
A
#
# COMPACT_ATOMS: atom_id res chain seq x y z
N MET A 1 11.06 22.82 -13.80
CA MET A 1 11.80 22.86 -12.54
C MET A 1 10.89 22.85 -11.31
N ASP A 2 9.99 23.84 -11.14
CA ASP A 2 9.14 23.93 -9.94
C ASP A 2 8.29 22.68 -9.67
N LYS A 3 7.78 22.02 -10.71
CA LYS A 3 7.01 20.78 -10.59
C LYS A 3 7.86 19.60 -10.11
N ILE A 4 9.10 19.49 -10.60
CA ILE A 4 10.02 18.41 -10.23
C ILE A 4 10.40 18.53 -8.74
N ILE A 5 10.82 19.71 -8.31
CA ILE A 5 11.22 19.94 -6.91
C ILE A 5 10.01 19.80 -5.97
N ALA A 6 8.84 20.34 -6.34
CA ALA A 6 7.64 20.24 -5.52
C ALA A 6 7.13 18.79 -5.40
N SER A 7 7.33 17.93 -6.42
CA SER A 7 6.91 16.52 -6.34
C SER A 7 7.72 15.69 -5.33
N THR A 8 8.88 16.19 -4.87
CA THR A 8 9.61 15.56 -3.76
C THR A 8 8.89 15.71 -2.42
N GLY A 9 7.90 16.61 -2.31
CA GLY A 9 7.16 16.91 -1.07
C GLY A 9 7.88 17.86 -0.11
N ARG A 10 9.17 18.13 -0.32
CA ARG A 10 9.99 18.98 0.58
C ARG A 10 9.61 20.46 0.48
N PHE A 11 9.19 20.91 -0.70
CA PHE A 11 8.88 22.33 -0.98
C PHE A 11 7.55 22.43 -1.74
N SER A 12 6.77 23.46 -1.42
CA SER A 12 5.63 23.85 -2.26
C SER A 12 6.13 24.54 -3.55
N ARG A 13 5.33 24.53 -4.60
CA ARG A 13 5.67 25.26 -5.85
C ARG A 13 5.95 26.76 -5.64
N ARG A 14 5.31 27.37 -4.63
CA ARG A 14 5.53 28.77 -4.27
C ARG A 14 6.92 28.98 -3.65
N GLU A 15 7.31 28.10 -2.75
CA GLU A 15 8.66 28.12 -2.14
C GLU A 15 9.74 27.91 -3.18
N VAL A 16 9.57 26.92 -4.08
CA VAL A 16 10.52 26.67 -5.17
C VAL A 16 10.73 27.91 -6.04
N LYS A 17 9.66 28.63 -6.40
CA LYS A 17 9.78 29.87 -7.16
C LYS A 17 10.59 30.94 -6.43
N ASN A 18 10.49 31.01 -5.11
CA ASN A 18 11.27 31.94 -4.30
C ASN A 18 12.73 31.51 -4.22
N LEU A 19 13.00 30.21 -4.01
CA LEU A 19 14.35 29.65 -3.98
C LEU A 19 15.11 29.86 -5.31
N ILE A 20 14.41 29.69 -6.45
CA ILE A 20 15.00 29.98 -7.76
C ILE A 20 15.38 31.47 -7.89
N ARG A 21 14.51 32.40 -7.47
CA ARG A 21 14.83 33.85 -7.48
C ARG A 21 16.01 34.21 -6.60
N GLN A 22 16.24 33.47 -5.52
CA GLN A 22 17.36 33.62 -4.60
C GLN A 22 18.64 32.95 -5.11
N GLY A 23 18.60 32.24 -6.25
CA GLY A 23 19.75 31.51 -6.79
C GLY A 23 20.11 30.26 -5.99
N LEU A 24 19.20 29.76 -5.13
CA LEU A 24 19.43 28.61 -4.24
C LEU A 24 19.09 27.27 -4.89
N VAL A 25 18.64 27.24 -6.13
CA VAL A 25 18.36 26.02 -6.90
C VAL A 25 19.43 25.85 -7.95
N LEU A 26 20.15 24.73 -7.88
CA LEU A 26 21.16 24.35 -8.87
C LEU A 26 20.70 23.14 -9.67
N VAL A 27 21.03 23.08 -10.94
CA VAL A 27 20.86 21.94 -11.84
C VAL A 27 22.21 21.67 -12.47
N ASP A 28 22.77 20.49 -12.24
CA ASP A 28 24.11 20.10 -12.70
C ASP A 28 25.18 21.17 -12.33
N GLY A 29 25.05 21.70 -11.09
CA GLY A 29 25.94 22.73 -10.55
C GLY A 29 25.69 24.15 -11.05
N LEU A 30 24.75 24.37 -11.99
CA LEU A 30 24.42 25.70 -12.53
C LEU A 30 23.10 26.25 -11.93
N PRO A 31 23.01 27.54 -11.61
CA PRO A 31 21.77 28.14 -11.10
C PRO A 31 20.61 28.02 -12.09
N ALA A 32 19.47 27.50 -11.63
CA ALA A 32 18.23 27.53 -12.36
C ALA A 32 17.78 28.98 -12.56
N ARG A 33 17.41 29.36 -13.79
CA ARG A 33 17.04 30.72 -14.18
C ARG A 33 15.54 30.97 -14.04
N SER A 34 14.74 29.92 -14.20
CA SER A 34 13.29 30.03 -14.25
C SER A 34 12.60 28.81 -13.65
N PRO A 35 11.42 28.97 -13.01
CA PRO A 35 10.57 27.84 -12.62
C PRO A 35 10.15 26.93 -13.78
N GLN A 36 10.20 27.44 -15.02
CA GLN A 36 9.87 26.71 -16.25
C GLN A 36 11.05 25.97 -16.85
N ASP A 37 12.28 26.15 -16.33
CA ASP A 37 13.45 25.44 -16.82
C ASP A 37 13.19 23.93 -16.82
N LYS A 38 13.61 23.28 -17.90
CA LYS A 38 13.48 21.83 -18.05
C LYS A 38 14.76 21.17 -17.56
N ALA A 39 14.60 20.10 -16.84
CA ALA A 39 15.65 19.15 -16.52
C ALA A 39 15.04 17.76 -16.60
N ASP A 40 15.84 16.77 -16.94
CA ASP A 40 15.45 15.39 -16.78
C ASP A 40 15.73 14.99 -15.32
N PRO A 41 14.71 14.78 -14.50
CA PRO A 41 14.91 14.50 -13.09
C PRO A 41 15.55 13.13 -12.80
N GLU A 42 15.62 12.25 -13.81
CA GLU A 42 16.25 10.92 -13.67
C GLU A 42 17.78 10.99 -13.90
N THR A 43 18.26 12.03 -14.58
CA THR A 43 19.69 12.17 -14.94
C THR A 43 20.34 13.43 -14.37
N ALA A 44 19.58 14.51 -14.18
CA ALA A 44 20.10 15.79 -13.69
C ALA A 44 20.25 15.79 -12.15
N GLU A 45 21.39 16.27 -11.67
CA GLU A 45 21.58 16.55 -10.26
C GLU A 45 20.87 17.87 -9.90
N ILE A 46 19.84 17.79 -9.07
CA ILE A 46 19.12 18.98 -8.59
C ILE A 46 19.47 19.22 -7.13
N ALA A 47 20.04 20.38 -6.82
CA ALA A 47 20.34 20.78 -5.46
C ALA A 47 19.53 22.02 -5.05
N VAL A 48 19.08 22.06 -3.80
CA VAL A 48 18.36 23.20 -3.21
C VAL A 48 18.99 23.57 -1.88
N GLY A 49 19.45 24.82 -1.77
CA GLY A 49 20.12 25.30 -0.56
C GLY A 49 21.41 24.54 -0.22
N GLY A 50 22.07 23.96 -1.22
CA GLY A 50 23.28 23.15 -1.08
C GLY A 50 23.04 21.64 -0.83
N GLU A 51 21.80 21.22 -0.68
CA GLU A 51 21.45 19.80 -0.54
C GLU A 51 20.96 19.21 -1.85
N VAL A 52 21.53 18.07 -2.26
CA VAL A 52 21.06 17.32 -3.45
C VAL A 52 19.72 16.65 -3.13
N LEU A 53 18.73 16.86 -3.99
CA LEU A 53 17.41 16.26 -3.88
C LEU A 53 17.39 14.88 -4.52
N THR A 54 16.94 13.88 -3.78
CA THR A 54 16.61 12.59 -4.37
C THR A 54 15.24 12.68 -5.03
N TYR A 55 15.20 12.65 -6.35
CA TYR A 55 13.97 12.57 -7.11
C TYR A 55 13.57 11.11 -7.31
N ARG A 56 12.26 10.84 -7.16
CA ARG A 56 11.64 9.57 -7.54
C ARG A 56 10.39 9.90 -8.33
N ARG A 57 10.28 9.38 -9.54
CA ARG A 57 9.09 9.58 -10.38
C ARG A 57 7.84 9.05 -9.69
N PHE A 58 7.96 7.87 -9.10
CA PHE A 58 6.93 7.25 -8.30
C PHE A 58 7.50 6.82 -6.95
N THR A 59 6.70 6.98 -5.93
CA THR A 59 7.03 6.57 -4.56
C THR A 59 6.17 5.37 -4.20
N TRP A 60 6.81 4.32 -3.68
CA TRP A 60 6.17 3.13 -3.15
C TRP A 60 6.59 2.92 -1.71
N VAL A 61 5.60 2.73 -0.86
CA VAL A 61 5.78 2.59 0.59
C VAL A 61 5.05 1.34 1.06
N MET A 62 5.75 0.51 1.83
CA MET A 62 5.16 -0.54 2.66
C MET A 62 4.85 0.06 4.03
N LEU A 63 3.60 0.04 4.42
CA LEU A 63 3.13 0.41 5.76
C LEU A 63 2.70 -0.86 6.50
N ASN A 64 3.19 -1.05 7.71
CA ASN A 64 2.61 -2.01 8.64
C ASN A 64 1.43 -1.35 9.35
N LYS A 65 0.26 -1.41 8.74
CA LYS A 65 -0.94 -0.70 9.19
C LYS A 65 -1.39 -1.16 10.57
N PRO A 66 -1.51 -0.27 11.56
CA PRO A 66 -2.12 -0.60 12.84
C PRO A 66 -3.65 -0.58 12.75
N SER A 67 -4.32 -1.19 13.72
CA SER A 67 -5.76 -1.03 13.95
C SER A 67 -6.11 0.43 14.22
N GLY A 68 -7.33 0.83 13.92
CA GLY A 68 -7.87 2.17 14.22
C GLY A 68 -7.74 3.20 13.10
N TYR A 69 -6.97 2.91 12.04
CA TYR A 69 -6.73 3.83 10.92
C TYR A 69 -7.52 3.41 9.67
N LEU A 70 -8.08 4.40 8.98
CA LEU A 70 -8.82 4.20 7.74
C LEU A 70 -7.87 4.13 6.55
N SER A 71 -8.07 3.17 5.64
CA SER A 71 -7.36 3.09 4.36
C SER A 71 -7.95 4.10 3.36
N ALA A 72 -7.70 5.38 3.61
CA ALA A 72 -8.16 6.52 2.82
C ALA A 72 -7.09 7.62 2.80
N THR A 73 -7.20 8.54 1.85
CA THR A 73 -6.34 9.73 1.79
C THR A 73 -6.79 10.81 2.76
N GLU A 74 -8.09 10.96 2.93
CA GLU A 74 -8.73 11.92 3.84
C GLU A 74 -10.01 11.30 4.39
N ASP A 75 -10.35 11.60 5.62
CA ASP A 75 -11.64 11.26 6.24
C ASP A 75 -11.99 12.27 7.33
N GLY A 76 -13.22 12.77 7.31
CA GLY A 76 -13.72 13.74 8.32
C GLY A 76 -14.10 13.11 9.67
N ARG A 77 -13.98 11.79 9.84
CA ARG A 77 -14.48 11.04 11.01
C ARG A 77 -13.40 10.32 11.80
N GLY A 78 -12.17 10.32 11.35
CA GLY A 78 -11.09 9.63 12.05
C GLY A 78 -9.75 9.65 11.32
N PRO A 79 -8.69 9.14 12.00
CA PRO A 79 -7.36 9.12 11.43
C PRO A 79 -7.28 8.17 10.22
N THR A 80 -6.51 8.58 9.23
CA THR A 80 -6.22 7.81 8.03
C THR A 80 -4.80 7.26 8.05
N VAL A 81 -4.52 6.31 7.18
CA VAL A 81 -3.17 5.74 7.03
C VAL A 81 -2.13 6.78 6.57
N LEU A 82 -2.56 7.89 5.97
CA LEU A 82 -1.65 8.98 5.59
C LEU A 82 -1.18 9.78 6.81
N ASP A 83 -1.93 9.79 7.90
CA ASP A 83 -1.53 10.49 9.12
C ASP A 83 -0.34 9.83 9.82
N LEU A 84 -0.04 8.57 9.47
CA LEU A 84 1.15 7.84 9.92
C LEU A 84 2.43 8.23 9.17
N LEU A 85 2.30 8.96 8.06
CA LEU A 85 3.43 9.37 7.23
C LEU A 85 3.88 10.79 7.58
N PRO A 86 5.19 11.09 7.45
CA PRO A 86 5.68 12.46 7.57
C PRO A 86 5.07 13.36 6.48
N GLU A 87 4.97 14.65 6.78
CA GLU A 87 4.33 15.65 5.91
C GLU A 87 4.91 15.66 4.49
N GLU A 88 6.20 15.46 4.36
CA GLU A 88 6.91 15.37 3.09
C GLU A 88 6.33 14.27 2.17
N LEU A 89 6.05 13.09 2.71
CA LEU A 89 5.42 12.00 1.95
C LEU A 89 3.94 12.27 1.68
N ARG A 90 3.22 12.84 2.63
CA ARG A 90 1.81 13.21 2.42
C ARG A 90 1.64 14.21 1.26
N ARG A 91 2.56 15.16 1.13
CA ARG A 91 2.58 16.14 0.02
C ARG A 91 2.87 15.53 -1.35
N GLN A 92 3.40 14.29 -1.42
CA GLN A 92 3.63 13.59 -2.70
C GLN A 92 2.35 13.01 -3.31
N GLY A 93 1.20 13.12 -2.63
CA GLY A 93 -0.08 12.64 -3.15
C GLY A 93 -0.19 11.12 -3.15
N LEU A 94 0.40 10.46 -2.14
CA LEU A 94 0.28 9.02 -1.96
C LEU A 94 -1.17 8.63 -1.64
N PHE A 95 -1.56 7.46 -2.09
CA PHE A 95 -2.85 6.84 -1.78
C PHE A 95 -2.68 5.34 -1.54
N PRO A 96 -3.57 4.70 -0.77
CA PRO A 96 -3.47 3.27 -0.48
C PRO A 96 -3.82 2.41 -1.69
N VAL A 97 -3.02 1.36 -1.92
CA VAL A 97 -3.25 0.32 -2.94
C VAL A 97 -4.23 -0.71 -2.36
N GLY A 98 -5.50 -0.45 -2.59
CA GLY A 98 -6.59 -1.17 -1.97
C GLY A 98 -6.89 -0.71 -0.55
N ARG A 99 -7.74 -1.47 0.12
CA ARG A 99 -8.22 -1.11 1.44
C ARG A 99 -8.12 -2.29 2.39
N LEU A 100 -7.70 -2.01 3.62
CA LEU A 100 -7.91 -2.84 4.79
C LEU A 100 -8.99 -2.20 5.63
N ASP A 101 -9.78 -2.99 6.32
CA ASP A 101 -10.77 -2.50 7.27
C ASP A 101 -10.08 -1.70 8.38
N LYS A 102 -10.82 -0.87 9.09
CA LYS A 102 -10.28 -0.02 10.15
C LYS A 102 -9.54 -0.82 11.22
N ASP A 103 -10.06 -1.98 11.58
CA ASP A 103 -9.53 -2.90 12.59
C ASP A 103 -8.63 -4.01 12.01
N THR A 104 -8.49 -4.12 10.70
CA THR A 104 -7.54 -5.03 10.03
C THR A 104 -6.17 -4.41 9.97
N GLU A 105 -5.16 -5.19 10.27
CA GLU A 105 -3.76 -4.78 10.39
C GLU A 105 -2.87 -5.30 9.25
N GLY A 106 -1.58 -4.95 9.29
CA GLY A 106 -0.52 -5.53 8.47
C GLY A 106 -0.25 -4.79 7.17
N LEU A 107 0.18 -5.51 6.15
CA LEU A 107 0.72 -4.98 4.90
C LEU A 107 -0.30 -4.11 4.17
N LEU A 108 -0.01 -2.83 4.06
CA LEU A 108 -0.68 -1.89 3.18
C LEU A 108 0.34 -1.15 2.32
N LEU A 109 0.16 -1.18 1.01
CA LEU A 109 1.00 -0.41 0.09
C LEU A 109 0.40 0.97 -0.12
N LEU A 110 1.27 1.98 -0.20
CA LEU A 110 0.91 3.35 -0.53
C LEU A 110 1.78 3.81 -1.71
N THR A 111 1.19 4.50 -2.67
CA THR A 111 1.89 4.98 -3.86
C THR A 111 1.22 6.20 -4.47
N ASN A 112 1.94 6.90 -5.36
CA ASN A 112 1.40 7.89 -6.30
C ASN A 112 1.41 7.39 -7.76
N GLU A 113 1.68 6.08 -8.00
CA GLU A 113 1.64 5.44 -9.30
C GLU A 113 0.29 4.77 -9.56
N GLY A 114 -0.66 5.52 -10.14
CA GLY A 114 -2.04 5.04 -10.33
C GLY A 114 -2.19 3.85 -11.28
N GLY A 115 -1.36 3.75 -12.31
CA GLY A 115 -1.41 2.65 -13.29
C GLY A 115 -1.13 1.30 -12.63
N LEU A 116 0.06 1.14 -12.04
CA LEU A 116 0.44 -0.11 -11.38
C LEU A 116 -0.49 -0.45 -10.20
N ALA A 117 -0.91 0.57 -9.41
CA ALA A 117 -1.87 0.35 -8.33
C ALA A 117 -3.21 -0.20 -8.83
N HIS A 118 -3.71 0.31 -9.96
CA HIS A 118 -4.93 -0.20 -10.60
C HIS A 118 -4.78 -1.66 -11.02
N ASP A 119 -3.66 -1.99 -11.65
CA ASP A 119 -3.41 -3.35 -12.15
C ASP A 119 -3.30 -4.35 -10.99
N LEU A 120 -2.59 -4.01 -9.92
CA LEU A 120 -2.50 -4.84 -8.70
C LEU A 120 -3.85 -5.12 -8.02
N LEU A 121 -4.80 -4.20 -8.17
CA LEU A 121 -6.14 -4.32 -7.59
C LEU A 121 -7.14 -4.97 -8.54
N SER A 122 -6.83 -5.00 -9.83
CA SER A 122 -7.73 -5.52 -10.86
C SER A 122 -8.02 -7.01 -10.65
N PRO A 123 -9.29 -7.43 -10.64
CA PRO A 123 -9.63 -8.85 -10.56
C PRO A 123 -9.11 -9.70 -11.71
N ARG A 124 -8.63 -9.06 -12.80
CA ARG A 124 -8.09 -9.75 -13.99
C ARG A 124 -6.70 -10.32 -13.75
N HIS A 125 -5.91 -9.69 -12.89
CA HIS A 125 -4.52 -10.10 -12.64
C HIS A 125 -4.40 -11.11 -11.48
N HIS A 126 -5.49 -11.40 -10.76
CA HIS A 126 -5.56 -12.42 -9.73
C HIS A 126 -4.45 -12.35 -8.67
N VAL A 127 -4.03 -11.12 -8.30
CA VAL A 127 -2.98 -10.91 -7.31
C VAL A 127 -3.42 -11.44 -5.96
N ASP A 128 -2.70 -12.44 -5.46
CA ASP A 128 -2.96 -13.09 -4.19
C ASP A 128 -2.82 -12.09 -3.02
N LYS A 129 -3.72 -12.20 -2.06
CA LYS A 129 -3.67 -11.49 -0.78
C LYS A 129 -3.81 -12.51 0.32
N GLU A 130 -2.74 -12.69 1.09
CA GLU A 130 -2.71 -13.64 2.20
C GLU A 130 -2.89 -12.91 3.52
N TYR A 131 -3.76 -13.49 4.34
CA TYR A 131 -4.10 -12.98 5.66
C TYR A 131 -3.80 -14.03 6.71
N TYR A 132 -3.13 -13.64 7.78
CA TYR A 132 -3.14 -14.36 9.04
C TYR A 132 -4.44 -14.01 9.78
N VAL A 133 -5.12 -15.04 10.30
CA VAL A 133 -6.40 -14.89 10.97
C VAL A 133 -6.44 -15.70 12.27
N GLU A 134 -6.99 -15.10 13.32
CA GLU A 134 -7.40 -15.78 14.54
C GLU A 134 -8.92 -15.77 14.65
N VAL A 135 -9.50 -16.85 15.12
CA VAL A 135 -10.96 -17.05 15.19
C VAL A 135 -11.42 -17.47 16.57
N ALA A 136 -12.64 -17.08 16.93
CA ALA A 136 -13.33 -17.67 18.07
C ALA A 136 -13.86 -19.04 17.69
N GLY A 137 -13.32 -20.10 18.31
CA GLY A 137 -13.64 -21.49 17.98
C GLY A 137 -12.51 -22.20 17.27
N ARG A 138 -12.84 -23.20 16.46
CA ARG A 138 -11.87 -24.02 15.73
C ARG A 138 -12.32 -24.24 14.30
N LEU A 139 -11.41 -23.98 13.38
CA LEU A 139 -11.51 -24.34 11.98
C LEU A 139 -11.11 -25.81 11.80
N THR A 140 -11.67 -26.46 10.80
CA THR A 140 -11.48 -27.87 10.48
C THR A 140 -11.14 -28.05 9.00
N GLU A 141 -10.74 -29.26 8.61
CA GLU A 141 -10.54 -29.63 7.20
C GLU A 141 -11.82 -29.42 6.35
N ALA A 142 -13.01 -29.58 6.95
CA ALA A 142 -14.26 -29.28 6.25
C ALA A 142 -14.41 -27.81 5.90
N ASP A 143 -13.81 -26.88 6.69
CA ASP A 143 -13.77 -25.47 6.37
C ASP A 143 -12.76 -25.18 5.25
N CYS A 144 -11.62 -25.87 5.23
CA CYS A 144 -10.66 -25.79 4.12
C CYS A 144 -11.31 -26.19 2.79
N LEU A 145 -12.05 -27.29 2.77
CA LEU A 145 -12.79 -27.75 1.59
C LEU A 145 -13.86 -26.74 1.15
N ALA A 146 -14.60 -26.17 2.11
CA ALA A 146 -15.62 -25.18 1.82
C ALA A 146 -15.02 -23.90 1.20
N PHE A 147 -13.89 -23.41 1.73
CA PHE A 147 -13.17 -22.27 1.17
C PHE A 147 -12.64 -22.56 -0.24
N ALA A 148 -12.09 -23.76 -0.47
CA ALA A 148 -11.59 -24.15 -1.79
C ALA A 148 -12.69 -24.24 -2.86
N GLN A 149 -13.93 -24.54 -2.48
CA GLN A 149 -15.08 -24.54 -3.39
C GLN A 149 -15.68 -23.15 -3.63
N GLY A 150 -15.35 -22.19 -2.77
CA GLY A 150 -16.03 -20.91 -2.69
C GLY A 150 -17.26 -20.97 -1.78
N LEU A 151 -17.70 -19.82 -1.30
CA LEU A 151 -18.79 -19.71 -0.33
C LEU A 151 -19.89 -18.76 -0.81
N SER A 152 -21.13 -19.22 -0.74
CA SER A 152 -22.30 -18.37 -0.85
C SER A 152 -22.71 -17.90 0.54
N LEU A 153 -22.63 -16.61 0.79
CA LEU A 153 -22.95 -16.03 2.11
C LEU A 153 -24.46 -15.72 2.20
N GLY A 154 -24.97 -15.72 3.44
CA GLY A 154 -26.41 -15.60 3.70
C GLY A 154 -27.07 -14.31 3.20
N ASP A 155 -26.29 -13.28 2.83
CA ASP A 155 -26.76 -12.03 2.20
C ASP A 155 -26.64 -12.06 0.66
N GLY A 156 -26.38 -13.22 0.08
CA GLY A 156 -26.26 -13.40 -1.38
C GLY A 156 -24.88 -13.06 -1.95
N LEU A 157 -23.86 -12.79 -1.12
CA LEU A 157 -22.52 -12.58 -1.61
C LEU A 157 -21.86 -13.92 -1.99
N GLU A 158 -21.53 -14.05 -3.28
CA GLU A 158 -20.77 -15.18 -3.79
C GLU A 158 -19.27 -14.93 -3.63
N CYS A 159 -18.56 -15.72 -2.83
CA CYS A 159 -17.10 -15.66 -2.67
C CYS A 159 -16.46 -16.73 -3.57
N LYS A 160 -15.43 -16.28 -4.33
CA LYS A 160 -14.62 -17.20 -5.14
C LYS A 160 -13.86 -18.19 -4.25
N SER A 161 -13.34 -19.26 -4.89
CA SER A 161 -12.39 -20.19 -4.27
C SER A 161 -11.25 -19.43 -3.58
N ALA A 162 -10.95 -19.87 -2.36
CA ALA A 162 -9.89 -19.35 -1.51
C ALA A 162 -9.12 -20.50 -0.87
N GLU A 163 -7.84 -20.29 -0.60
CA GLU A 163 -7.06 -21.25 0.17
C GLU A 163 -7.18 -20.92 1.66
N LEU A 164 -7.52 -21.93 2.45
CA LEU A 164 -7.50 -21.87 3.91
C LEU A 164 -6.50 -22.90 4.42
N ARG A 165 -5.43 -22.46 5.07
CA ARG A 165 -4.39 -23.30 5.66
C ARG A 165 -4.41 -23.16 7.17
N LEU A 166 -4.80 -24.24 7.84
CA LEU A 166 -4.87 -24.28 9.31
C LEU A 166 -3.48 -24.23 9.94
N LEU A 167 -3.38 -23.59 11.09
CA LEU A 167 -2.22 -23.62 11.96
C LEU A 167 -2.57 -24.37 13.26
N GLU A 168 -1.63 -25.20 13.71
CA GLU A 168 -1.68 -25.94 14.97
C GLU A 168 -3.07 -26.48 15.38
N ASP A 169 -3.73 -25.77 16.32
CA ASP A 169 -4.98 -26.21 16.95
C ASP A 169 -6.26 -25.80 16.20
N GLY A 170 -6.12 -25.16 15.04
CA GLY A 170 -7.24 -24.67 14.23
C GLY A 170 -7.88 -23.37 14.71
N SER A 171 -7.39 -22.76 15.79
CA SER A 171 -7.83 -21.40 16.20
C SER A 171 -7.20 -20.29 15.34
N ARG A 172 -6.17 -20.63 14.58
CA ARG A 172 -5.39 -19.76 13.71
C ARG A 172 -5.24 -20.38 12.33
N ALA A 173 -5.20 -19.52 11.30
CA ALA A 173 -5.03 -19.98 9.93
C ALA A 173 -4.42 -18.88 9.04
N HIS A 174 -3.98 -19.28 7.85
CA HIS A 174 -3.74 -18.37 6.73
C HIS A 174 -4.86 -18.51 5.70
N VAL A 175 -5.33 -17.38 5.18
CA VAL A 175 -6.34 -17.32 4.12
C VAL A 175 -5.76 -16.56 2.93
N THR A 176 -5.75 -17.20 1.75
CA THR A 176 -5.31 -16.56 0.51
C THR A 176 -6.50 -16.31 -0.40
N LEU A 177 -6.71 -15.04 -0.76
CA LEU A 177 -7.79 -14.57 -1.63
C LEU A 177 -7.22 -13.92 -2.91
N ARG A 178 -7.97 -14.05 -4.03
CA ARG A 178 -7.71 -13.37 -5.32
C ARG A 178 -8.71 -12.27 -5.64
N GLU A 179 -9.51 -11.89 -4.68
CA GLU A 179 -10.49 -10.82 -4.74
C GLU A 179 -10.46 -10.01 -3.44
N GLY A 180 -11.29 -8.99 -3.32
CA GLY A 180 -11.33 -8.13 -2.12
C GLY A 180 -12.70 -7.50 -1.94
N LYS A 181 -13.68 -8.32 -1.54
CA LYS A 181 -15.03 -7.84 -1.23
C LYS A 181 -15.11 -7.27 0.18
N PHE A 182 -16.12 -6.47 0.43
CA PHE A 182 -16.33 -5.82 1.72
C PHE A 182 -16.34 -6.83 2.87
N HIS A 183 -15.43 -6.68 3.81
CA HIS A 183 -15.23 -7.54 5.00
C HIS A 183 -15.15 -9.04 4.67
N GLN A 184 -14.60 -9.41 3.51
CA GLN A 184 -14.74 -10.75 2.93
C GLN A 184 -14.25 -11.85 3.88
N VAL A 185 -13.01 -11.79 4.38
CA VAL A 185 -12.45 -12.82 5.28
C VAL A 185 -13.34 -12.98 6.52
N LYS A 186 -13.70 -11.87 7.16
CA LYS A 186 -14.55 -11.87 8.36
C LYS A 186 -15.90 -12.54 8.13
N ARG A 187 -16.52 -12.23 6.98
CA ARG A 187 -17.82 -12.79 6.61
C ARG A 187 -17.74 -14.25 6.25
N MET A 188 -16.69 -14.67 5.52
CA MET A 188 -16.44 -16.08 5.21
C MET A 188 -16.25 -16.91 6.49
N MET A 189 -15.42 -16.44 7.42
CA MET A 189 -15.21 -17.11 8.73
C MET A 189 -16.49 -17.16 9.56
N ALA A 190 -17.22 -16.04 9.65
CA ALA A 190 -18.49 -16.00 10.39
C ALA A 190 -19.54 -16.98 9.81
N SER A 191 -19.60 -17.16 8.49
CA SER A 191 -20.50 -18.13 7.84
C SER A 191 -20.19 -19.58 8.21
N ARG A 192 -18.96 -19.85 8.69
CA ARG A 192 -18.52 -21.15 9.21
C ARG A 192 -18.70 -21.29 10.73
N GLY A 193 -19.28 -20.29 11.38
CA GLY A 193 -19.46 -20.27 12.84
C GLY A 193 -18.19 -19.94 13.63
N THR A 194 -17.14 -19.46 12.97
CA THR A 194 -15.84 -19.10 13.56
C THR A 194 -15.52 -17.64 13.32
N PRO A 195 -16.17 -16.69 14.04
CA PRO A 195 -15.95 -15.27 13.81
C PRO A 195 -14.49 -14.88 14.09
N VAL A 196 -13.99 -13.95 13.28
CA VAL A 196 -12.62 -13.44 13.35
C VAL A 196 -12.44 -12.59 14.62
N THR A 197 -11.39 -12.88 15.37
CA THR A 197 -10.95 -12.11 16.55
C THR A 197 -9.73 -11.23 16.23
N TYR A 198 -8.88 -11.65 15.28
CA TYR A 198 -7.74 -10.89 14.79
C TYR A 198 -7.53 -11.15 13.29
N LEU A 199 -7.14 -10.11 12.55
CA LEU A 199 -6.90 -10.18 11.10
C LEU A 199 -5.75 -9.29 10.69
N GLU A 200 -4.76 -9.88 10.02
CA GLU A 200 -3.58 -9.20 9.52
C GLU A 200 -3.29 -9.63 8.09
N ARG A 201 -3.10 -8.68 7.18
CA ARG A 201 -2.59 -9.01 5.85
C ARG A 201 -1.07 -9.16 5.90
N VAL A 202 -0.56 -10.34 5.59
CA VAL A 202 0.86 -10.67 5.66
C VAL A 202 1.55 -10.68 4.30
N ARG A 203 0.79 -10.78 3.18
CA ARG A 203 1.36 -10.83 1.84
C ARG A 203 0.40 -10.25 0.79
N MET A 204 0.97 -9.64 -0.23
CA MET A 204 0.27 -9.20 -1.44
C MET A 204 1.14 -9.55 -2.67
N GLY A 205 0.65 -10.46 -3.53
CA GLY A 205 1.46 -11.05 -4.60
C GLY A 205 2.65 -11.81 -4.04
N ASN A 206 3.85 -11.42 -4.47
CA ASN A 206 5.13 -11.93 -3.99
C ASN A 206 5.75 -11.08 -2.85
N LEU A 207 5.12 -9.96 -2.49
CA LEU A 207 5.62 -9.06 -1.46
C LEU A 207 5.06 -9.46 -0.08
N HIS A 208 5.95 -9.83 0.82
CA HIS A 208 5.64 -10.15 2.21
C HIS A 208 5.77 -8.91 3.11
N LEU A 209 4.94 -8.85 4.15
CA LEU A 209 5.14 -7.89 5.22
C LEU A 209 6.52 -8.12 5.84
N ASP A 210 7.29 -7.06 5.96
CA ASP A 210 8.60 -7.10 6.57
C ASP A 210 8.46 -7.36 8.08
N SER A 211 9.02 -8.46 8.57
CA SER A 211 8.94 -8.86 9.98
C SER A 211 9.61 -7.87 10.94
N ASP A 212 10.59 -7.12 10.43
CA ASP A 212 11.34 -6.14 11.21
C ASP A 212 10.70 -4.75 11.20
N LEU A 213 9.62 -4.56 10.40
CA LEU A 213 8.89 -3.30 10.33
C LEU A 213 7.84 -3.20 11.45
N PRO A 214 8.04 -2.34 12.46
CA PRO A 214 7.10 -2.23 13.58
C PRO A 214 5.69 -1.78 13.13
N ARG A 215 4.70 -2.07 13.95
CA ARG A 215 3.32 -1.64 13.74
C ARG A 215 3.23 -0.11 13.74
N GLY A 216 2.59 0.44 12.71
CA GLY A 216 2.48 1.90 12.51
C GLY A 216 3.65 2.52 11.75
N GLU A 217 4.74 1.79 11.56
CA GLU A 217 5.91 2.24 10.82
C GLU A 217 5.81 1.88 9.33
N PHE A 218 6.62 2.55 8.53
CA PHE A 218 6.69 2.36 7.10
C PHE A 218 8.15 2.28 6.62
N ARG A 219 8.34 1.66 5.46
CA ARG A 219 9.59 1.75 4.68
C ARG A 219 9.30 1.94 3.20
N PHE A 220 10.27 2.48 2.48
CA PHE A 220 10.19 2.48 1.02
C PHE A 220 10.37 1.06 0.47
N LEU A 221 9.72 0.77 -0.64
CA LEU A 221 10.04 -0.43 -1.42
C LEU A 221 11.39 -0.23 -2.12
N THR A 222 12.13 -1.32 -2.25
CA THR A 222 13.30 -1.39 -3.12
C THR A 222 12.88 -1.38 -4.59
N ALA A 223 13.82 -1.06 -5.49
CA ALA A 223 13.55 -1.11 -6.92
C ALA A 223 13.14 -2.52 -7.37
N GLN A 224 13.74 -3.56 -6.79
CA GLN A 224 13.39 -4.95 -7.10
C GLN A 224 11.98 -5.30 -6.66
N GLU A 225 11.56 -4.90 -5.46
CA GLU A 225 10.19 -5.13 -4.97
C GLU A 225 9.14 -4.45 -5.87
N VAL A 226 9.45 -3.26 -6.38
CA VAL A 226 8.55 -2.56 -7.33
C VAL A 226 8.50 -3.30 -8.67
N GLU A 227 9.63 -3.78 -9.17
CA GLU A 227 9.67 -4.54 -10.43
C GLU A 227 8.92 -5.87 -10.30
N ASP A 228 9.11 -6.58 -9.20
CA ASP A 228 8.38 -7.80 -8.88
C ASP A 228 6.85 -7.57 -8.85
N LEU A 229 6.40 -6.40 -8.33
CA LEU A 229 4.98 -6.02 -8.39
C LEU A 229 4.51 -5.76 -9.82
N ARG A 230 5.35 -5.20 -10.71
CA ARG A 230 5.03 -5.01 -12.14
C ARG A 230 4.84 -6.33 -12.86
N GLU A 231 5.74 -7.27 -12.63
CA GLU A 231 5.68 -8.60 -13.24
C GLU A 231 4.36 -9.33 -12.91
N ILE A 232 3.98 -9.37 -11.63
CA ILE A 232 2.74 -10.05 -11.21
C ILE A 232 1.46 -9.34 -11.64
N SER A 233 1.54 -8.04 -11.92
CA SER A 233 0.40 -7.25 -12.41
C SER A 233 0.25 -7.30 -13.93
N GLY A 234 1.19 -7.89 -14.66
CA GLY A 234 1.21 -7.91 -16.12
C GLY A 234 1.44 -6.55 -16.75
N SER A 235 2.05 -5.61 -16.01
CA SER A 235 2.33 -4.22 -16.42
C SER A 235 3.75 -4.08 -17.00
N LEU A 236 4.21 -5.06 -17.78
CA LEU A 236 5.50 -5.02 -18.52
C LEU A 236 5.39 -4.20 -19.79
#